data_d22357b46ef79a927239fe4d4e45b9e9
#
_entry.id   d22357b46ef79a927239fe4d4e45b9e9
#
_cell.length_a   1.000
_cell.length_b   1.000
_cell.length_c   1.000
_cell.angle_alpha   90.00
_cell.angle_beta   90.00
_cell.angle_gamma   90.00
#
_symmetry.space_group_name_H-M   'P 1'
#
loop_
_entity.id
_entity.type
_entity.pdbx_description
1 polymer ?
#
loop_
_entity_poly.entity_id
_entity_poly.type
_entity_poly.pdbx_seq_one_letter_code
_entity_poly.pdbx_strand_id
1 'polypeptide(L)'
;HKLQDLLSNIVSNSEGDINMALAAERPVEKAMGIIVTSDRGLCGGYNSNLIKLAKQVIREKYESQAAKGNVQILPIGKKGYEHFTKNGFKVIDNYWDIFHGLSFEKVQGAARFAMEKFAAKEVDAIDVIYSEFKNAATQRFIAEQFLPVQKVAESGDKKKSDFIFE
;
A
#
# COMPACT_ATOMS: atom_id res chain seq x y z
N HIS A 1 8.19 -12.10 -3.14
CA HIS A 1 7.98 -11.20 -2.01
C HIS A 1 6.81 -11.66 -1.19
N LYS A 2 7.02 -11.80 0.10
CA LYS A 2 5.98 -12.35 0.98
C LYS A 2 4.71 -11.50 0.98
N LEU A 3 4.86 -10.17 1.06
CA LEU A 3 3.69 -9.30 1.10
C LEU A 3 2.95 -9.30 -0.23
N GLN A 4 3.67 -9.15 -1.33
CA GLN A 4 3.07 -9.16 -2.66
C GLN A 4 2.40 -10.49 -2.96
N ASP A 5 3.07 -11.60 -2.63
CA ASP A 5 2.50 -12.94 -2.83
C ASP A 5 1.25 -13.12 -2.00
N LEU A 6 1.27 -12.65 -0.75
CA LEU A 6 0.11 -12.71 0.13
C LEU A 6 -1.06 -11.94 -0.46
N LEU A 7 -0.82 -10.70 -0.90
CA LEU A 7 -1.87 -9.87 -1.49
C LEU A 7 -2.39 -10.48 -2.78
N SER A 8 -1.51 -11.01 -3.61
CA SER A 8 -1.91 -11.68 -4.85
C SER A 8 -2.76 -12.91 -4.57
N ASN A 9 -2.39 -13.69 -3.56
CA ASN A 9 -3.16 -14.86 -3.17
C ASN A 9 -4.54 -14.48 -2.66
N ILE A 10 -4.64 -13.43 -1.87
CA ILE A 10 -5.94 -12.97 -1.36
C ILE A 10 -6.84 -12.54 -2.52
N VAL A 11 -6.30 -11.81 -3.48
CA VAL A 11 -7.06 -11.38 -4.65
C VAL A 11 -7.49 -12.58 -5.49
N SER A 12 -6.58 -13.50 -5.78
CA SER A 12 -6.89 -14.65 -6.64
C SER A 12 -7.85 -15.64 -6.00
N ASN A 13 -7.94 -15.66 -4.67
CA ASN A 13 -8.88 -16.53 -3.95
C ASN A 13 -10.22 -15.85 -3.68
N SER A 14 -10.43 -14.63 -4.17
CA SER A 14 -11.70 -13.94 -4.04
C SER A 14 -12.73 -14.52 -5.01
N GLU A 15 -14.01 -14.35 -4.69
CA GLU A 15 -15.09 -14.81 -5.57
C GLU A 15 -15.03 -14.11 -6.92
N GLY A 16 -15.54 -14.77 -7.96
CA GLY A 16 -15.46 -14.29 -9.33
C GLY A 16 -15.97 -12.87 -9.56
N ASP A 17 -17.12 -12.52 -8.95
CA ASP A 17 -17.68 -11.18 -9.08
C ASP A 17 -16.79 -10.13 -8.44
N ILE A 18 -16.19 -10.46 -7.30
CA ILE A 18 -15.25 -9.58 -6.62
C ILE A 18 -14.00 -9.43 -7.47
N ASN A 19 -13.47 -10.52 -8.05
CA ASN A 19 -12.31 -10.47 -8.93
C ASN A 19 -12.54 -9.52 -10.11
N MET A 20 -13.70 -9.55 -10.72
CA MET A 20 -14.02 -8.64 -11.80
C MET A 20 -14.07 -7.19 -11.32
N ALA A 21 -14.67 -6.97 -10.16
CA ALA A 21 -14.71 -5.63 -9.56
C ALA A 21 -13.33 -5.09 -9.27
N LEU A 22 -12.41 -5.95 -8.80
CA LEU A 22 -11.05 -5.55 -8.45
C LEU A 22 -10.18 -5.27 -9.68
N ALA A 23 -10.58 -5.72 -10.85
CA ALA A 23 -9.89 -5.45 -12.10
C ALA A 23 -10.45 -4.23 -12.85
N ALA A 24 -11.52 -3.64 -12.34
CA ALA A 24 -12.20 -2.55 -13.02
C ALA A 24 -11.39 -1.25 -12.94
N GLU A 25 -11.02 -0.72 -14.10
CA GLU A 25 -10.35 0.57 -14.18
C GLU A 25 -11.41 1.67 -14.34
N ARG A 26 -11.20 2.76 -13.62
CA ARG A 26 -12.07 3.92 -13.69
C ARG A 26 -11.28 5.18 -13.37
N PRO A 27 -11.81 6.38 -13.72
CA PRO A 27 -11.13 7.62 -13.34
C PRO A 27 -10.89 7.66 -11.83
N VAL A 28 -9.71 8.07 -11.43
CA VAL A 28 -9.32 8.10 -10.02
C VAL A 28 -9.73 9.44 -9.40
N GLU A 29 -10.77 9.40 -8.59
CA GLU A 29 -11.19 10.55 -7.81
C GLU A 29 -10.70 10.43 -6.36
N LYS A 30 -10.66 9.22 -5.84
CA LYS A 30 -10.21 8.92 -4.47
C LYS A 30 -9.17 7.82 -4.52
N ALA A 31 -8.10 7.99 -3.76
CA ALA A 31 -6.99 7.04 -3.72
C ALA A 31 -6.65 6.65 -2.28
N MET A 32 -6.06 5.48 -2.13
CA MET A 32 -5.59 4.98 -0.83
C MET A 32 -4.15 4.51 -0.98
N GLY A 33 -3.32 4.85 0.01
CA GLY A 33 -1.96 4.32 0.10
C GLY A 33 -1.83 3.41 1.32
N ILE A 34 -1.50 2.16 1.10
CA ILE A 34 -1.14 1.24 2.18
C ILE A 34 0.36 1.38 2.37
N ILE A 35 0.79 1.78 3.57
CA ILE A 35 2.18 2.05 3.85
C ILE A 35 2.64 1.17 4.99
N VAL A 36 3.61 0.31 4.72
CA VAL A 36 4.13 -0.64 5.69
C VAL A 36 5.44 -0.10 6.24
N THR A 37 5.42 0.27 7.53
CA THR A 37 6.60 0.73 8.24
C THR A 37 6.83 -0.17 9.46
N SER A 38 7.87 0.11 10.24
CA SER A 38 8.10 -0.59 11.48
C SER A 38 7.44 0.13 12.65
N ASP A 39 7.40 -0.54 13.81
CA ASP A 39 6.91 0.05 15.06
C ASP A 39 7.98 0.85 15.78
N ARG A 40 9.24 0.63 15.44
CA ARG A 40 10.38 1.23 16.11
C ARG A 40 11.19 2.06 15.13
N GLY A 41 11.91 3.05 15.67
CA GLY A 41 12.92 3.70 14.88
C GLY A 41 14.03 2.72 14.56
N LEU A 42 14.30 2.57 13.26
CA LEU A 42 15.39 1.75 12.77
C LEU A 42 16.50 2.63 12.25
N CYS A 43 17.73 2.15 12.39
CA CYS A 43 18.90 2.85 11.88
C CYS A 43 18.85 2.94 10.36
N GLY A 44 19.53 3.94 9.80
CA GLY A 44 19.69 4.06 8.35
C GLY A 44 18.50 4.61 7.59
N GLY A 45 17.56 5.24 8.27
CA GLY A 45 16.46 5.90 7.61
C GLY A 45 15.39 5.00 7.03
N TYR A 46 15.29 3.78 7.53
CA TYR A 46 14.34 2.78 7.04
C TYR A 46 12.92 3.36 6.92
N ASN A 47 12.38 3.85 8.04
CA ASN A 47 11.01 4.40 8.04
C ASN A 47 10.91 5.71 7.30
N SER A 48 11.91 6.58 7.43
CA SER A 48 11.89 7.87 6.75
C SER A 48 11.92 7.72 5.23
N ASN A 49 12.64 6.73 4.72
CA ASN A 49 12.68 6.47 3.28
C ASN A 49 11.33 5.91 2.78
N LEU A 50 10.69 5.05 3.56
CA LEU A 50 9.36 4.55 3.21
C LEU A 50 8.33 5.68 3.17
N ILE A 51 8.36 6.54 4.18
CA ILE A 51 7.47 7.68 4.26
C ILE A 51 7.72 8.66 3.10
N LYS A 52 8.99 8.90 2.79
CA LYS A 52 9.37 9.75 1.68
C LYS A 52 8.87 9.19 0.35
N LEU A 53 9.02 7.89 0.15
CA LEU A 53 8.52 7.23 -1.05
C LEU A 53 7.01 7.34 -1.15
N ALA A 54 6.31 7.12 -0.06
CA ALA A 54 4.85 7.27 -0.03
C ALA A 54 4.41 8.68 -0.44
N LYS A 55 5.07 9.70 0.09
CA LYS A 55 4.78 11.08 -0.27
C LYS A 55 5.10 11.36 -1.73
N GLN A 56 6.16 10.77 -2.25
CA GLN A 56 6.51 10.90 -3.66
C GLN A 56 5.43 10.31 -4.55
N VAL A 57 4.93 9.13 -4.22
CA VAL A 57 3.83 8.49 -4.97
C VAL A 57 2.60 9.38 -4.97
N ILE A 58 2.23 9.91 -3.82
CA ILE A 58 1.07 10.80 -3.71
C ILE A 58 1.26 12.02 -4.61
N ARG A 59 2.43 12.63 -4.56
CA ARG A 59 2.72 13.81 -5.35
C ARG A 59 2.73 13.54 -6.85
N GLU A 60 3.28 12.39 -7.26
CA GLU A 60 3.41 12.07 -8.68
C GLU A 60 2.13 11.50 -9.29
N LYS A 61 1.37 10.74 -8.53
CA LYS A 61 0.18 10.06 -9.06
C LYS A 61 -1.14 10.68 -8.62
N TYR A 62 -1.19 11.31 -7.46
CA TYR A 62 -2.44 11.69 -6.82
C TYR A 62 -2.44 13.13 -6.31
N GLU A 63 -1.70 14.00 -6.96
CA GLU A 63 -1.59 15.41 -6.52
C GLU A 63 -2.95 16.10 -6.44
N SER A 64 -3.75 15.97 -7.49
CA SER A 64 -5.07 16.63 -7.52
C SER A 64 -6.02 16.02 -6.49
N GLN A 65 -5.97 14.71 -6.31
CA GLN A 65 -6.78 14.04 -5.32
C GLN A 65 -6.39 14.48 -3.91
N ALA A 66 -5.08 14.58 -3.64
CA ALA A 66 -4.57 15.03 -2.35
C ALA A 66 -4.99 16.47 -2.05
N ALA A 67 -4.95 17.33 -3.05
CA ALA A 67 -5.37 18.73 -2.90
C ALA A 67 -6.84 18.86 -2.49
N LYS A 68 -7.66 17.89 -2.89
CA LYS A 68 -9.08 17.85 -2.52
C LYS A 68 -9.35 17.07 -1.23
N GLY A 69 -8.31 16.57 -0.57
CA GLY A 69 -8.45 15.74 0.62
C GLY A 69 -8.95 14.33 0.31
N ASN A 70 -8.76 13.84 -0.89
CA ASN A 70 -9.27 12.56 -1.36
C ASN A 70 -8.22 11.45 -1.39
N VAL A 71 -7.16 11.58 -0.60
CA VAL A 71 -6.18 10.52 -0.41
C VAL A 71 -6.23 10.05 1.03
N GLN A 72 -6.48 8.75 1.20
CA GLN A 72 -6.48 8.10 2.50
C GLN A 72 -5.21 7.28 2.67
N ILE A 73 -4.70 7.24 3.89
CA ILE A 73 -3.55 6.41 4.23
C ILE A 73 -4.02 5.28 5.13
N LEU A 74 -3.63 4.07 4.79
CA LEU A 74 -3.82 2.89 5.63
C LEU A 74 -2.44 2.45 6.10
N PRO A 75 -2.01 2.92 7.28
CA PRO A 75 -0.69 2.55 7.78
C PRO A 75 -0.72 1.17 8.44
N ILE A 76 0.33 0.41 8.18
CA ILE A 76 0.69 -0.80 8.90
C ILE A 76 2.03 -0.49 9.54
N GLY A 77 2.10 -0.51 10.87
CA GLY A 77 3.28 -0.08 11.60
C GLY A 77 3.12 1.30 12.20
N LYS A 78 3.65 1.45 13.40
CA LYS A 78 3.44 2.65 14.23
C LYS A 78 4.06 3.91 13.64
N LYS A 79 5.24 3.79 13.02
CA LYS A 79 5.97 4.98 12.54
C LYS A 79 5.24 5.68 11.41
N GLY A 80 4.68 4.92 10.47
CA GLY A 80 3.85 5.51 9.42
C GLY A 80 2.57 6.11 9.98
N TYR A 81 1.92 5.40 10.88
CA TYR A 81 0.72 5.89 11.54
C TYR A 81 0.95 7.25 12.20
N GLU A 82 1.99 7.35 13.02
CA GLU A 82 2.30 8.61 13.71
C GLU A 82 2.59 9.75 12.74
N HIS A 83 3.39 9.48 11.72
CA HIS A 83 3.79 10.51 10.77
C HIS A 83 2.59 11.08 10.00
N PHE A 84 1.78 10.19 9.42
CA PHE A 84 0.68 10.66 8.58
C PHE A 84 -0.46 11.26 9.40
N THR A 85 -0.68 10.78 10.61
CA THR A 85 -1.64 11.38 11.52
C THR A 85 -1.23 12.80 11.88
N LYS A 86 0.04 13.01 12.22
CA LYS A 86 0.55 14.35 12.60
C LYS A 86 0.53 15.34 11.43
N ASN A 87 0.62 14.84 10.21
CA ASN A 87 0.70 15.69 9.03
C ASN A 87 -0.64 15.90 8.33
N GLY A 88 -1.73 15.63 9.01
CA GLY A 88 -3.06 15.98 8.56
C GLY A 88 -3.67 15.10 7.48
N PHE A 89 -3.09 13.95 7.21
CA PHE A 89 -3.68 13.00 6.27
C PHE A 89 -4.89 12.30 6.89
N LYS A 90 -5.81 11.87 6.04
CA LYS A 90 -6.89 10.99 6.47
C LYS A 90 -6.32 9.60 6.69
N VAL A 91 -6.31 9.14 7.92
CA VAL A 91 -5.67 7.89 8.31
C VAL A 91 -6.71 6.88 8.76
N ILE A 92 -6.60 5.68 8.21
CA ILE A 92 -7.37 4.53 8.66
C ILE A 92 -6.59 3.87 9.79
N ASP A 93 -7.10 3.92 11.00
CA ASP A 93 -6.34 3.60 12.21
C ASP A 93 -6.59 2.20 12.76
N ASN A 94 -7.18 1.32 11.97
CA ASN A 94 -7.60 0.00 12.43
C ASN A 94 -6.49 -1.07 12.34
N TYR A 95 -5.41 -0.81 11.60
CA TYR A 95 -4.45 -1.86 11.24
C TYR A 95 -2.99 -1.52 11.53
N TRP A 96 -2.70 -0.34 12.06
CA TRP A 96 -1.31 0.08 12.26
C TRP A 96 -0.59 -0.77 13.31
N ASP A 97 -1.31 -1.34 14.25
CA ASP A 97 -0.74 -2.11 15.36
C ASP A 97 -0.65 -3.63 15.07
N ILE A 98 -0.73 -4.01 13.82
CA ILE A 98 -0.68 -5.42 13.39
C ILE A 98 0.50 -6.18 14.01
N PHE A 99 1.64 -5.49 14.16
CA PHE A 99 2.85 -6.12 14.68
C PHE A 99 2.79 -6.42 16.18
N HIS A 100 1.80 -5.93 16.90
CA HIS A 100 1.57 -6.25 18.29
C HIS A 100 0.78 -7.55 18.46
N GLY A 101 1.17 -8.58 17.86
CA GLY A 101 0.43 -9.84 17.84
C GLY A 101 0.25 -10.23 16.41
N LEU A 102 1.39 -10.31 15.73
CA LEU A 102 1.43 -10.57 14.31
C LEU A 102 0.63 -11.81 14.00
N SER A 103 -0.53 -11.63 13.42
CA SER A 103 -1.29 -12.73 12.91
C SER A 103 -1.54 -12.51 11.43
N PHE A 104 -1.46 -13.60 10.70
CA PHE A 104 -1.81 -13.64 9.30
C PHE A 104 -3.23 -13.09 9.07
N GLU A 105 -4.11 -13.34 10.02
CA GLU A 105 -5.49 -12.88 9.97
C GLU A 105 -5.62 -11.36 9.96
N LYS A 106 -4.78 -10.65 10.73
CA LYS A 106 -4.80 -9.19 10.76
C LYS A 106 -4.33 -8.59 9.44
N VAL A 107 -3.31 -9.19 8.84
CA VAL A 107 -2.83 -8.75 7.53
C VAL A 107 -3.89 -8.98 6.47
N GLN A 108 -4.52 -10.16 6.49
CA GLN A 108 -5.65 -10.45 5.62
C GLN A 108 -6.80 -9.46 5.82
N GLY A 109 -7.06 -9.08 7.08
CA GLY A 109 -8.09 -8.11 7.41
C GLY A 109 -7.85 -6.77 6.77
N ALA A 110 -6.61 -6.28 6.81
CA ALA A 110 -6.25 -5.02 6.18
C ALA A 110 -6.42 -5.07 4.66
N ALA A 111 -5.95 -6.15 4.05
CA ALA A 111 -6.09 -6.35 2.60
C ALA A 111 -7.55 -6.44 2.20
N ARG A 112 -8.34 -7.19 2.95
CA ARG A 112 -9.78 -7.34 2.68
C ARG A 112 -10.52 -6.02 2.83
N PHE A 113 -10.18 -5.23 3.84
CA PHE A 113 -10.74 -3.90 4.02
C PHE A 113 -10.50 -3.04 2.78
N ALA A 114 -9.26 -3.03 2.28
CA ALA A 114 -8.90 -2.26 1.09
C ALA A 114 -9.68 -2.75 -0.14
N MET A 115 -9.77 -4.07 -0.31
CA MET A 115 -10.51 -4.66 -1.42
C MET A 115 -11.99 -4.30 -1.37
N GLU A 116 -12.61 -4.34 -0.20
CA GLU A 116 -14.01 -3.98 -0.02
C GLU A 116 -14.26 -2.52 -0.35
N LYS A 117 -13.37 -1.62 0.09
CA LYS A 117 -13.46 -0.20 -0.24
C LYS A 117 -13.39 0.05 -1.74
N PHE A 118 -12.50 -0.66 -2.41
CA PHE A 118 -12.37 -0.54 -3.86
C PHE A 118 -13.61 -1.10 -4.58
N ALA A 119 -14.06 -2.28 -4.18
CA ALA A 119 -15.24 -2.91 -4.79
C ALA A 119 -16.50 -2.06 -4.58
N ALA A 120 -16.60 -1.39 -3.44
CA ALA A 120 -17.73 -0.50 -3.12
C ALA A 120 -17.60 0.88 -3.80
N LYS A 121 -16.55 1.10 -4.57
CA LYS A 121 -16.26 2.38 -5.25
C LYS A 121 -16.02 3.55 -4.29
N GLU A 122 -15.61 3.24 -3.09
CA GLU A 122 -15.24 4.26 -2.11
C GLU A 122 -13.81 4.76 -2.33
N VAL A 123 -12.98 3.96 -3.01
CA VAL A 123 -11.68 4.38 -3.53
C VAL A 123 -11.52 3.80 -4.93
N ASP A 124 -10.76 4.48 -5.77
CA ASP A 124 -10.62 4.14 -7.18
C ASP A 124 -9.25 3.59 -7.53
N ALA A 125 -8.29 3.75 -6.65
CA ALA A 125 -6.94 3.21 -6.81
C ALA A 125 -6.32 3.00 -5.45
N ILE A 126 -5.53 1.94 -5.32
CA ILE A 126 -4.81 1.62 -4.09
C ILE A 126 -3.37 1.26 -4.45
N ASP A 127 -2.43 1.95 -3.83
CA ASP A 127 -1.00 1.66 -3.96
C ASP A 127 -0.48 1.09 -2.64
N VAL A 128 0.54 0.26 -2.72
CA VAL A 128 1.22 -0.32 -1.56
C VAL A 128 2.67 0.13 -1.57
N ILE A 129 3.14 0.62 -0.44
CA ILE A 129 4.52 1.04 -0.25
C ILE A 129 5.12 0.21 0.87
N TYR A 130 6.20 -0.50 0.58
CA TYR A 130 6.81 -1.41 1.53
C TYR A 130 8.30 -1.61 1.22
N SER A 131 8.97 -2.30 2.14
CA SER A 131 10.38 -2.62 2.00
C SER A 131 10.56 -4.10 1.79
N GLU A 132 11.46 -4.44 0.89
CA GLU A 132 11.87 -5.80 0.60
C GLU A 132 13.33 -5.96 1.00
N PHE A 133 13.59 -6.95 1.85
CA PHE A 133 14.95 -7.28 2.25
C PHE A 133 15.66 -7.98 1.10
N LYS A 134 16.77 -7.42 0.66
CA LYS A 134 17.56 -7.99 -0.41
C LYS A 134 18.81 -8.68 0.14
N ASN A 135 19.54 -8.00 1.01
CA ASN A 135 20.68 -8.56 1.73
C ASN A 135 21.02 -7.63 2.90
N ALA A 136 22.03 -7.98 3.70
CA ALA A 136 22.38 -7.23 4.90
C ALA A 136 22.77 -5.76 4.61
N ALA A 137 23.24 -5.45 3.42
CA ALA A 137 23.69 -4.13 3.05
C ALA A 137 22.66 -3.32 2.26
N THR A 138 21.67 -3.98 1.68
CA THR A 138 20.75 -3.33 0.73
C THR A 138 19.31 -3.67 1.03
N GLN A 139 18.50 -2.65 1.13
CA GLN A 139 17.06 -2.79 1.18
C GLN A 139 16.45 -2.15 -0.06
N ARG A 140 15.42 -2.78 -0.58
CA ARG A 140 14.68 -2.24 -1.71
C ARG A 140 13.36 -1.68 -1.20
N PHE A 141 13.10 -0.43 -1.53
CA PHE A 141 11.84 0.22 -1.20
C PHE A 141 10.95 0.20 -2.43
N ILE A 142 9.75 -0.30 -2.27
CA ILE A 142 8.87 -0.60 -3.39
C ILE A 142 7.56 0.16 -3.25
N ALA A 143 7.14 0.77 -4.35
CA ALA A 143 5.80 1.33 -4.49
C ALA A 143 5.17 0.63 -5.69
N GLU A 144 4.04 -0.01 -5.47
CA GLU A 144 3.35 -0.69 -6.57
C GLU A 144 1.84 -0.58 -6.42
N GLN A 145 1.15 -0.65 -7.54
CA GLN A 145 -0.31 -0.62 -7.52
C GLN A 145 -0.86 -1.94 -7.01
N PHE A 146 -1.70 -1.86 -6.00
CA PHE A 146 -2.42 -3.02 -5.49
C PHE A 146 -3.74 -3.19 -6.26
N LEU A 147 -4.53 -2.13 -6.37
CA LEU A 147 -5.80 -2.16 -7.08
C LEU A 147 -5.96 -0.90 -7.93
N PRO A 148 -6.63 -0.96 -9.09
CA PRO A 148 -7.15 -2.18 -9.71
C PRO A 148 -6.04 -3.17 -10.04
N VAL A 149 -6.41 -4.43 -10.13
CA VAL A 149 -5.45 -5.47 -10.49
C VAL A 149 -4.89 -5.16 -11.87
N GLN A 150 -3.57 -5.08 -11.95
CA GLN A 150 -2.92 -4.86 -13.22
C GLN A 150 -3.01 -6.14 -14.05
N LYS A 151 -3.49 -6.00 -15.27
CA LYS A 151 -3.39 -7.08 -16.23
C LYS A 151 -1.91 -7.28 -16.47
N VAL A 152 -1.40 -8.43 -16.06
CA VAL A 152 -0.03 -8.79 -16.38
C VAL A 152 0.05 -8.80 -17.89
N ALA A 153 0.78 -7.83 -18.44
CA ALA A 153 1.08 -7.87 -19.84
C ALA A 153 1.76 -9.21 -20.09
N GLU A 154 1.33 -9.90 -21.13
CA GLU A 154 1.88 -11.21 -21.49
C GLU A 154 3.39 -11.19 -21.64
N SER A 155 3.98 -10.02 -21.80
CA SER A 155 5.43 -9.81 -21.85
C SER A 155 6.15 -9.90 -20.52
N GLY A 156 5.43 -10.06 -19.43
CA GLY A 156 6.06 -10.13 -18.11
C GLY A 156 6.55 -8.79 -17.55
N ASP A 157 6.26 -7.71 -18.22
CA ASP A 157 6.63 -6.37 -17.76
C ASP A 157 5.75 -5.97 -16.59
N LYS A 158 6.25 -6.27 -15.42
CA LYS A 158 5.64 -5.77 -14.20
C LYS A 158 6.01 -4.30 -14.06
N LYS A 159 5.04 -3.43 -14.09
CA LYS A 159 5.25 -2.02 -13.78
C LYS A 159 5.49 -1.87 -12.28
N LYS A 160 6.64 -2.30 -11.85
CA LYS A 160 7.08 -2.22 -10.48
C LYS A 160 8.14 -1.14 -10.40
N SER A 161 7.87 -0.11 -9.63
CA SER A 161 8.87 0.93 -9.39
C SER A 161 9.74 0.52 -8.23
N ASP A 162 10.97 0.22 -8.51
CA ASP A 162 11.95 -0.18 -7.51
C ASP A 162 12.80 1.02 -7.11
N PHE A 163 12.90 1.26 -5.81
CA PHE A 163 13.74 2.31 -5.25
C PHE A 163 14.75 1.68 -4.31
N ILE A 164 16.02 1.96 -4.55
CA ILE A 164 17.12 1.42 -3.75
C ILE A 164 17.77 2.56 -3.00
N PHE A 165 17.88 2.41 -1.68
CA PHE A 165 18.55 3.35 -0.80
C PHE A 165 19.65 2.63 -0.04
N GLU A 166 20.80 3.24 0.01
CA GLU A 166 21.95 2.71 0.76
C GLU A 166 22.05 3.34 2.13
#